data_f7d22218539f98d168a90116199b2e95
#
_entry.id   f7d22218539f98d168a90116199b2e95
#
_cell.length_a   1.000
_cell.length_b   1.000
_cell.length_c   1.000
_cell.angle_alpha   90.00
_cell.angle_beta   90.00
_cell.angle_gamma   90.00
#
_symmetry.space_group_name_H-M   'P 1'
#
loop_
_entity.id
_entity.type
_entity.pdbx_description
1 polymer ?
#
loop_
_entity_poly.entity_id
_entity_poly.type
_entity_poly.pdbx_seq_one_letter_code
_entity_poly.pdbx_strand_id
1 'polypeptide(L)'
;MVSEVFRHALAIIIPAYNEEIPMAKVIEDFHRIRPDAYIVVVDNASKDKTASIAQETLQRLGASGRVLSYNLQGKGFAVRHAFREIDAEIYVMVDGDDTYSAADLPILLDPVQAGDYDMVTGDRLHVYRNTSARKFHYLGNLGVSTIINVFFRSQIHDIFSGYRVFHRKFIKNFPILSRGFELETEITLHALSNHYRICEIPIAYQDRQAGSVSKLNTFSDGFKIIRLVFSLFRLYYPLRFFSWIGVSCIAVGLFLGVPVVTHFLGTGLVPRVPTAILVAILEIVGILCVGLGLILDTVIKLNQRQAELWRLNHSMSPPFGSRRR
;
A
#
# COMPACT_ATOMS: atom_id res chain seq x y z
N MET A 1 -18.21 23.91 -17.51
CA MET A 1 -16.85 24.47 -17.48
C MET A 1 -15.90 23.29 -17.32
N VAL A 2 -15.17 22.94 -18.39
CA VAL A 2 -14.13 21.90 -18.34
C VAL A 2 -12.95 22.58 -17.64
N SER A 3 -12.63 22.17 -16.42
CA SER A 3 -11.45 22.63 -15.71
C SER A 3 -10.22 22.26 -16.53
N GLU A 4 -9.43 23.25 -16.94
CA GLU A 4 -8.11 23.02 -17.50
C GLU A 4 -7.32 22.22 -16.49
N VAL A 5 -7.03 20.97 -16.83
CA VAL A 5 -6.18 20.10 -15.99
C VAL A 5 -4.75 20.54 -16.21
N PHE A 6 -4.25 21.39 -15.32
CA PHE A 6 -2.85 21.80 -15.33
C PHE A 6 -1.98 20.60 -15.04
N ARG A 7 -1.09 20.26 -15.96
CA ARG A 7 -0.10 19.20 -15.81
C ARG A 7 1.18 19.79 -15.19
N HIS A 8 1.54 19.30 -13.99
CA HIS A 8 2.78 19.67 -13.32
C HIS A 8 3.90 18.67 -13.66
N ALA A 9 5.15 19.12 -13.72
CA ALA A 9 6.29 18.21 -13.88
C ALA A 9 6.49 17.35 -12.61
N LEU A 10 6.37 17.99 -11.44
CA LEU A 10 6.53 17.35 -10.13
C LEU A 10 5.45 17.85 -9.16
N ALA A 11 4.77 16.92 -8.48
CA ALA A 11 3.86 17.23 -7.38
C ALA A 11 4.32 16.53 -6.09
N ILE A 12 4.38 17.27 -4.99
CA ILE A 12 4.69 16.77 -3.65
C ILE A 12 3.40 16.73 -2.86
N ILE A 13 2.94 15.53 -2.51
CA ILE A 13 1.70 15.28 -1.78
C ILE A 13 2.02 15.02 -0.30
N ILE A 14 1.51 15.86 0.57
CA ILE A 14 1.73 15.83 2.01
C ILE A 14 0.38 15.59 2.71
N PRO A 15 -0.02 14.33 2.97
CA PRO A 15 -1.19 14.07 3.79
C PRO A 15 -0.91 14.47 5.24
N ALA A 16 -1.82 15.25 5.83
CA ALA A 16 -1.66 15.79 7.17
C ALA A 16 -2.94 15.63 8.01
N TYR A 17 -2.75 15.27 9.29
CA TYR A 17 -3.83 15.22 10.28
C TYR A 17 -3.30 15.61 11.65
N ASN A 18 -3.67 16.80 12.15
CA ASN A 18 -3.19 17.39 13.38
C ASN A 18 -1.64 17.43 13.43
N GLU A 19 -1.05 18.12 12.47
CA GLU A 19 0.40 18.30 12.33
C GLU A 19 0.76 19.80 12.30
N GLU A 20 0.07 20.64 13.11
CA GLU A 20 0.29 22.11 13.13
C GLU A 20 1.72 22.50 13.46
N ILE A 21 2.42 21.71 14.31
CA ILE A 21 3.79 22.00 14.74
C ILE A 21 4.80 21.83 13.58
N PRO A 22 4.87 20.66 12.90
CA PRO A 22 5.87 20.42 11.85
C PRO A 22 5.50 21.01 10.48
N MET A 23 4.24 21.35 10.23
CA MET A 23 3.74 21.62 8.89
C MET A 23 4.49 22.72 8.15
N ALA A 24 4.75 23.86 8.82
CA ALA A 24 5.47 24.96 8.19
C ALA A 24 6.87 24.56 7.75
N LYS A 25 7.62 23.87 8.64
CA LYS A 25 8.98 23.41 8.37
C LYS A 25 9.02 22.41 7.21
N VAL A 26 8.09 21.46 7.19
CA VAL A 26 8.02 20.44 6.10
C VAL A 26 7.84 21.13 4.75
N ILE A 27 6.91 22.08 4.63
CA ILE A 27 6.69 22.83 3.38
C ILE A 27 7.95 23.64 3.01
N GLU A 28 8.58 24.33 3.96
CA GLU A 28 9.79 25.14 3.73
C GLU A 28 10.95 24.27 3.23
N ASP A 29 11.18 23.13 3.87
CA ASP A 29 12.29 22.22 3.53
C ASP A 29 12.11 21.63 2.12
N PHE A 30 10.91 21.16 1.78
CA PHE A 30 10.65 20.65 0.43
C PHE A 30 10.67 21.74 -0.63
N HIS A 31 10.13 22.92 -0.35
CA HIS A 31 10.21 24.07 -1.27
C HIS A 31 11.66 24.52 -1.51
N ARG A 32 12.49 24.54 -0.47
CA ARG A 32 13.92 24.88 -0.59
C ARG A 32 14.67 23.92 -1.51
N ILE A 33 14.40 22.60 -1.43
CA ILE A 33 15.05 21.59 -2.26
C ILE A 33 14.51 21.59 -3.70
N ARG A 34 13.19 21.79 -3.87
CA ARG A 34 12.52 21.79 -5.19
C ARG A 34 11.54 22.97 -5.27
N PRO A 35 12.04 24.19 -5.55
CA PRO A 35 11.19 25.37 -5.70
C PRO A 35 10.20 25.30 -6.84
N ASP A 36 10.50 24.46 -7.85
CA ASP A 36 9.69 24.22 -9.04
C ASP A 36 8.55 23.20 -8.80
N ALA A 37 8.55 22.48 -7.67
CA ALA A 37 7.53 21.49 -7.37
C ALA A 37 6.19 22.13 -6.98
N TYR A 38 5.10 21.47 -7.39
CA TYR A 38 3.75 21.82 -6.95
C TYR A 38 3.45 21.11 -5.61
N ILE A 39 3.42 21.86 -4.52
CA ILE A 39 3.22 21.32 -3.17
C ILE A 39 1.74 21.24 -2.85
N VAL A 40 1.26 20.05 -2.50
CA VAL A 40 -0.14 19.79 -2.15
C VAL A 40 -0.22 19.25 -0.74
N VAL A 41 -0.67 20.06 0.18
CA VAL A 41 -1.00 19.60 1.54
C VAL A 41 -2.45 19.13 1.53
N VAL A 42 -2.67 17.88 2.00
CA VAL A 42 -4.03 17.34 2.12
C VAL A 42 -4.40 17.29 3.59
N ASP A 43 -5.15 18.28 4.01
CA ASP A 43 -5.72 18.32 5.36
C ASP A 43 -6.83 17.26 5.48
N ASN A 44 -6.59 16.26 6.31
CA ASN A 44 -7.48 15.12 6.50
C ASN A 44 -8.37 15.28 7.73
N ALA A 45 -9.20 16.31 7.72
CA ALA A 45 -10.11 16.68 8.83
C ALA A 45 -9.37 16.99 10.14
N SER A 46 -8.27 17.77 10.09
CA SER A 46 -7.56 18.26 11.28
C SER A 46 -8.46 19.11 12.16
N LYS A 47 -8.21 19.06 13.47
CA LYS A 47 -8.91 19.85 14.50
C LYS A 47 -8.07 21.01 15.02
N ASP A 48 -6.83 21.08 14.59
CA ASP A 48 -5.83 22.10 14.93
C ASP A 48 -5.63 23.09 13.77
N LYS A 49 -4.57 23.87 13.80
CA LYS A 49 -4.25 24.88 12.79
C LYS A 49 -3.47 24.36 11.57
N THR A 50 -3.43 23.04 11.36
CA THR A 50 -2.66 22.43 10.27
C THR A 50 -2.96 23.07 8.91
N ALA A 51 -4.23 23.18 8.53
CA ALA A 51 -4.64 23.72 7.22
C ALA A 51 -4.29 25.22 7.06
N SER A 52 -4.53 26.04 8.08
CA SER A 52 -4.21 27.48 8.03
C SER A 52 -2.72 27.72 7.95
N ILE A 53 -1.92 27.00 8.76
CA ILE A 53 -0.45 27.11 8.73
C ILE A 53 0.10 26.69 7.36
N ALA A 54 -0.43 25.59 6.78
CA ALA A 54 -0.04 25.19 5.44
C ALA A 54 -0.33 26.25 4.39
N GLN A 55 -1.53 26.85 4.42
CA GLN A 55 -1.93 27.89 3.47
C GLN A 55 -1.07 29.17 3.62
N GLU A 56 -0.86 29.63 4.85
CA GLU A 56 -0.04 30.79 5.16
C GLU A 56 1.43 30.56 4.72
N THR A 57 1.97 29.37 4.96
CA THR A 57 3.35 29.03 4.59
C THR A 57 3.54 29.01 3.08
N LEU A 58 2.63 28.38 2.33
CA LEU A 58 2.69 28.39 0.86
C LEU A 58 2.63 29.81 0.30
N GLN A 59 1.76 30.66 0.83
CA GLN A 59 1.66 32.07 0.43
C GLN A 59 2.91 32.88 0.76
N ARG A 60 3.44 32.73 1.98
CA ARG A 60 4.64 33.43 2.44
C ARG A 60 5.87 33.10 1.61
N LEU A 61 6.00 31.84 1.18
CA LEU A 61 7.10 31.38 0.32
C LEU A 61 6.89 31.71 -1.16
N GLY A 62 5.70 32.12 -1.58
CA GLY A 62 5.34 32.19 -3.00
C GLY A 62 5.41 30.83 -3.70
N ALA A 63 5.28 29.75 -2.92
CA ALA A 63 5.38 28.39 -3.44
C ALA A 63 4.19 28.03 -4.33
N SER A 64 4.46 27.38 -5.45
CA SER A 64 3.41 26.82 -6.28
C SER A 64 2.76 25.65 -5.53
N GLY A 65 1.47 25.76 -5.21
CA GLY A 65 0.81 24.71 -4.43
C GLY A 65 -0.57 25.10 -3.92
N ARG A 66 -1.20 24.17 -3.25
CA ARG A 66 -2.50 24.39 -2.59
C ARG A 66 -2.74 23.47 -1.41
N VAL A 67 -3.67 23.85 -0.55
CA VAL A 67 -4.21 23.00 0.50
C VAL A 67 -5.53 22.40 0.01
N LEU A 68 -5.66 21.07 0.09
CA LEU A 68 -6.89 20.34 -0.17
C LEU A 68 -7.47 19.87 1.17
N SER A 69 -8.73 20.15 1.44
CA SER A 69 -9.42 19.65 2.63
C SER A 69 -10.26 18.44 2.29
N TYR A 70 -10.15 17.39 3.11
CA TYR A 70 -10.93 16.18 2.94
C TYR A 70 -11.55 15.72 4.27
N ASN A 71 -12.87 15.68 4.33
CA ASN A 71 -13.62 15.52 5.58
C ASN A 71 -13.68 14.09 6.14
N LEU A 72 -13.33 13.07 5.34
CA LEU A 72 -13.27 11.69 5.81
C LEU A 72 -11.87 11.39 6.33
N GLN A 73 -11.76 11.12 7.62
CA GLN A 73 -10.50 10.80 8.28
C GLN A 73 -9.92 9.47 7.77
N GLY A 74 -8.64 9.49 7.39
CA GLY A 74 -7.86 8.34 6.95
C GLY A 74 -6.87 8.70 5.85
N LYS A 75 -5.59 8.35 6.03
CA LYS A 75 -4.49 8.67 5.10
C LYS A 75 -4.79 8.23 3.66
N GLY A 76 -5.34 7.02 3.49
CA GLY A 76 -5.70 6.50 2.16
C GLY A 76 -6.75 7.37 1.45
N PHE A 77 -7.71 7.94 2.18
CA PHE A 77 -8.68 8.86 1.60
C PHE A 77 -8.03 10.17 1.14
N ALA A 78 -7.16 10.74 1.97
CA ALA A 78 -6.45 11.97 1.66
C ALA A 78 -5.58 11.83 0.41
N VAL A 79 -4.74 10.79 0.36
CA VAL A 79 -3.86 10.52 -0.78
C VAL A 79 -4.66 10.23 -2.05
N ARG A 80 -5.73 9.44 -1.96
CA ARG A 80 -6.63 9.18 -3.09
C ARG A 80 -7.25 10.46 -3.64
N HIS A 81 -7.65 11.38 -2.77
CA HIS A 81 -8.20 12.66 -3.17
C HIS A 81 -7.15 13.47 -3.95
N ALA A 82 -5.93 13.60 -3.41
CA ALA A 82 -4.85 14.30 -4.09
C ALA A 82 -4.52 13.69 -5.47
N PHE A 83 -4.40 12.36 -5.57
CA PHE A 83 -4.08 11.69 -6.84
C PHE A 83 -5.16 11.84 -7.92
N ARG A 84 -6.41 12.12 -7.53
CA ARG A 84 -7.50 12.43 -8.45
C ARG A 84 -7.50 13.88 -8.90
N GLU A 85 -7.24 14.79 -7.97
CA GLU A 85 -7.30 16.25 -8.20
C GLU A 85 -6.06 16.79 -8.91
N ILE A 86 -4.91 16.13 -8.75
CA ILE A 86 -3.63 16.59 -9.28
C ILE A 86 -3.24 15.75 -10.49
N ASP A 87 -2.80 16.42 -11.55
CA ASP A 87 -2.15 15.78 -12.69
C ASP A 87 -0.69 16.25 -12.79
N ALA A 88 0.24 15.33 -12.57
CA ALA A 88 1.67 15.56 -12.63
C ALA A 88 2.38 14.40 -13.34
N GLU A 89 3.61 14.63 -13.81
CA GLU A 89 4.43 13.57 -14.41
C GLU A 89 5.02 12.66 -13.34
N ILE A 90 5.47 13.27 -12.24
CA ILE A 90 6.05 12.57 -11.09
C ILE A 90 5.31 13.05 -9.83
N TYR A 91 5.04 12.10 -8.95
CA TYR A 91 4.42 12.33 -7.66
C TYR A 91 5.37 11.92 -6.55
N VAL A 92 5.50 12.74 -5.55
CA VAL A 92 6.15 12.44 -4.29
C VAL A 92 5.08 12.35 -3.22
N MET A 93 5.05 11.30 -2.46
CA MET A 93 4.25 11.18 -1.24
C MET A 93 5.19 11.19 -0.05
N VAL A 94 4.92 12.06 0.92
CA VAL A 94 5.70 12.19 2.15
C VAL A 94 4.81 12.58 3.30
N ASP A 95 5.06 12.03 4.50
CA ASP A 95 4.28 12.36 5.70
C ASP A 95 4.56 13.78 6.19
N GLY A 96 3.54 14.44 6.74
CA GLY A 96 3.62 15.82 7.22
C GLY A 96 4.19 15.98 8.63
N ASP A 97 4.82 14.95 9.21
CA ASP A 97 5.27 14.92 10.62
C ASP A 97 6.76 15.22 10.84
N ASP A 98 7.45 15.72 9.81
CA ASP A 98 8.88 16.09 9.80
C ASP A 98 9.83 14.93 10.15
N THR A 99 9.42 13.69 9.94
CA THR A 99 10.27 12.52 10.17
C THR A 99 11.17 12.18 8.99
N TYR A 100 10.85 12.64 7.80
CA TYR A 100 11.58 12.43 6.56
C TYR A 100 12.35 13.68 6.14
N SER A 101 13.61 13.48 5.76
CA SER A 101 14.46 14.57 5.28
C SER A 101 14.12 14.96 3.84
N ALA A 102 13.85 16.23 3.58
CA ALA A 102 13.70 16.75 2.23
C ALA A 102 15.01 16.65 1.42
N ALA A 103 16.19 16.60 2.08
CA ALA A 103 17.48 16.45 1.42
C ALA A 103 17.63 15.11 0.69
N ASP A 104 16.86 14.09 1.07
CA ASP A 104 16.85 12.79 0.39
C ASP A 104 15.97 12.77 -0.88
N LEU A 105 15.21 13.84 -1.14
CA LEU A 105 14.33 13.89 -2.32
C LEU A 105 15.08 13.67 -3.65
N PRO A 106 16.23 14.30 -3.91
CA PRO A 106 16.93 14.12 -5.19
C PRO A 106 17.29 12.66 -5.47
N ILE A 107 17.86 11.93 -4.50
CA ILE A 107 18.26 10.53 -4.70
C ILE A 107 17.07 9.60 -4.94
N LEU A 108 15.89 9.91 -4.38
CA LEU A 108 14.65 9.15 -4.64
C LEU A 108 14.03 9.53 -5.99
N LEU A 109 14.23 10.76 -6.44
CA LEU A 109 13.62 11.32 -7.65
C LEU A 109 14.34 10.87 -8.91
N ASP A 110 15.68 10.88 -8.89
CA ASP A 110 16.53 10.62 -10.05
C ASP A 110 16.19 9.31 -10.78
N PRO A 111 16.01 8.15 -10.12
CA PRO A 111 15.72 6.89 -10.82
C PRO A 111 14.33 6.86 -11.49
N VAL A 112 13.37 7.65 -10.96
CA VAL A 112 12.04 7.78 -11.57
C VAL A 112 12.09 8.74 -12.75
N GLN A 113 12.85 9.84 -12.65
CA GLN A 113 13.05 10.80 -13.73
C GLN A 113 13.82 10.20 -14.90
N ALA A 114 14.82 9.36 -14.63
CA ALA A 114 15.54 8.60 -15.65
C ALA A 114 14.66 7.57 -16.38
N GLY A 115 13.50 7.23 -15.80
CA GLY A 115 12.59 6.21 -16.35
C GLY A 115 13.02 4.77 -16.03
N ASP A 116 13.97 4.59 -15.11
CA ASP A 116 14.47 3.27 -14.72
C ASP A 116 13.44 2.54 -13.84
N TYR A 117 12.72 3.29 -12.99
CA TYR A 117 11.75 2.76 -12.04
C TYR A 117 10.41 3.46 -12.13
N ASP A 118 9.34 2.73 -11.88
CA ASP A 118 7.96 3.23 -11.84
C ASP A 118 7.58 3.72 -10.43
N MET A 119 8.28 3.20 -9.39
CA MET A 119 8.16 3.62 -8.01
C MET A 119 9.51 3.46 -7.28
N VAL A 120 9.86 4.46 -6.48
CA VAL A 120 10.99 4.41 -5.54
C VAL A 120 10.49 4.65 -4.13
N THR A 121 10.96 3.85 -3.17
CA THR A 121 10.60 3.94 -1.75
C THR A 121 11.84 4.27 -0.93
N GLY A 122 11.73 5.21 -0.01
CA GLY A 122 12.80 5.49 0.96
C GLY A 122 12.81 4.42 2.06
N ASP A 123 13.90 3.68 2.21
CA ASP A 123 14.09 2.66 3.24
C ASP A 123 14.63 3.29 4.53
N ARG A 124 13.89 3.16 5.63
CA ARG A 124 14.23 3.67 6.97
C ARG A 124 14.87 2.61 7.87
N LEU A 125 14.85 1.34 7.49
CA LEU A 125 15.14 0.24 8.41
C LEU A 125 16.59 0.20 8.88
N HIS A 126 17.52 0.74 8.10
CA HIS A 126 18.92 0.84 8.54
C HIS A 126 19.08 1.76 9.77
N VAL A 127 18.22 2.79 9.93
CA VAL A 127 18.18 3.66 11.11
C VAL A 127 17.57 2.95 12.31
N TYR A 128 16.52 2.13 12.11
CA TYR A 128 15.83 1.41 13.17
C TYR A 128 16.71 0.35 13.86
N ARG A 129 17.67 -0.24 13.15
CA ARG A 129 18.58 -1.26 13.71
C ARG A 129 19.35 -0.76 14.94
N ASN A 130 19.62 0.54 15.01
CA ASN A 130 20.48 1.16 16.02
C ASN A 130 19.71 1.77 17.20
N THR A 131 18.36 1.77 17.20
CA THR A 131 17.56 2.46 18.21
C THR A 131 16.67 1.49 18.98
N SER A 132 16.91 1.35 20.31
CA SER A 132 16.21 0.38 21.17
C SER A 132 14.69 0.56 21.23
N ALA A 133 14.20 1.81 21.17
CA ALA A 133 12.78 2.15 21.26
C ALA A 133 11.95 1.69 20.04
N ARG A 134 12.58 1.37 18.90
CA ARG A 134 11.90 1.04 17.63
C ARG A 134 11.99 -0.44 17.24
N LYS A 135 12.55 -1.31 18.12
CA LYS A 135 12.74 -2.74 17.83
C LYS A 135 11.44 -3.47 17.48
N PHE A 136 10.34 -3.14 18.14
CA PHE A 136 9.03 -3.78 17.84
C PHE A 136 8.50 -3.38 16.46
N HIS A 137 8.66 -2.13 16.05
CA HIS A 137 8.29 -1.67 14.70
C HIS A 137 9.17 -2.32 13.63
N TYR A 138 10.46 -2.46 13.91
CA TYR A 138 11.39 -3.18 13.04
C TYR A 138 10.98 -4.66 12.86
N LEU A 139 10.70 -5.37 13.95
CA LEU A 139 10.28 -6.78 13.92
C LEU A 139 8.93 -6.95 13.19
N GLY A 140 7.98 -6.04 13.41
CA GLY A 140 6.70 -6.03 12.70
C GLY A 140 6.87 -5.82 11.20
N ASN A 141 7.70 -4.85 10.79
CA ASN A 141 8.00 -4.60 9.39
C ASN A 141 8.74 -5.80 8.76
N LEU A 142 9.75 -6.34 9.43
CA LEU A 142 10.50 -7.51 8.97
C LEU A 142 9.58 -8.73 8.79
N GLY A 143 8.65 -8.98 9.70
CA GLY A 143 7.69 -10.08 9.59
C GLY A 143 6.79 -9.95 8.37
N VAL A 144 6.20 -8.77 8.17
CA VAL A 144 5.32 -8.50 7.02
C VAL A 144 6.12 -8.53 5.71
N SER A 145 7.28 -7.87 5.65
CA SER A 145 8.14 -7.89 4.47
C SER A 145 8.59 -9.30 4.12
N THR A 146 8.97 -10.13 5.10
CA THR A 146 9.35 -11.53 4.87
C THR A 146 8.20 -12.32 4.24
N ILE A 147 6.99 -12.20 4.76
CA ILE A 147 5.82 -12.89 4.21
C ILE A 147 5.60 -12.45 2.75
N ILE A 148 5.62 -11.14 2.49
CA ILE A 148 5.43 -10.60 1.14
C ILE A 148 6.54 -11.07 0.20
N ASN A 149 7.80 -11.03 0.64
CA ASN A 149 8.94 -11.47 -0.15
C ASN A 149 8.85 -12.94 -0.55
N VAL A 150 8.41 -13.81 0.36
CA VAL A 150 8.17 -15.24 0.05
C VAL A 150 7.08 -15.41 -0.99
N PHE A 151 5.95 -14.68 -0.85
CA PHE A 151 4.81 -14.85 -1.76
C PHE A 151 5.04 -14.23 -3.14
N PHE A 152 5.65 -13.03 -3.18
CA PHE A 152 5.88 -12.29 -4.42
C PHE A 152 7.25 -12.54 -5.04
N ARG A 153 8.13 -13.32 -4.36
CA ARG A 153 9.53 -13.53 -4.76
C ARG A 153 10.26 -12.19 -4.96
N SER A 154 10.02 -11.26 -4.05
CA SER A 154 10.58 -9.92 -4.04
C SER A 154 11.64 -9.75 -2.95
N GLN A 155 12.27 -8.59 -2.89
CA GLN A 155 13.27 -8.23 -1.88
C GLN A 155 12.93 -6.86 -1.29
N ILE A 156 11.72 -6.71 -0.75
CA ILE A 156 11.26 -5.48 -0.11
C ILE A 156 11.70 -5.47 1.36
N HIS A 157 12.28 -4.37 1.81
CA HIS A 157 12.73 -4.18 3.17
C HIS A 157 11.74 -3.34 3.99
N ASP A 158 11.39 -2.12 3.54
CA ASP A 158 10.52 -1.21 4.27
C ASP A 158 9.17 -1.00 3.60
N ILE A 159 8.22 -1.91 3.90
CA ILE A 159 6.89 -1.87 3.32
C ILE A 159 6.03 -0.70 3.85
N PHE A 160 6.32 -0.19 5.04
CA PHE A 160 5.54 0.85 5.71
C PHE A 160 6.13 2.26 5.54
N SER A 161 7.11 2.44 4.69
CA SER A 161 7.64 3.79 4.42
C SER A 161 6.60 4.66 3.74
N GLY A 162 6.40 5.87 4.30
CA GLY A 162 5.52 6.91 3.74
C GLY A 162 6.23 7.81 2.71
N TYR A 163 7.56 7.70 2.54
CA TYR A 163 8.29 8.50 1.58
C TYR A 163 8.48 7.73 0.27
N ARG A 164 7.72 8.09 -0.74
CA ARG A 164 7.70 7.39 -2.02
C ARG A 164 7.64 8.35 -3.18
N VAL A 165 8.31 7.99 -4.27
CA VAL A 165 8.27 8.70 -5.55
C VAL A 165 7.63 7.78 -6.59
N PHE A 166 6.72 8.33 -7.38
CA PHE A 166 5.95 7.58 -8.37
C PHE A 166 5.97 8.27 -9.72
N HIS A 167 6.11 7.50 -10.76
CA HIS A 167 5.80 7.95 -12.11
C HIS A 167 4.26 8.04 -12.31
N ARG A 168 3.80 9.01 -13.10
CA ARG A 168 2.37 9.22 -13.42
C ARG A 168 1.64 7.94 -13.83
N LYS A 169 2.29 7.10 -14.64
CA LYS A 169 1.73 5.82 -15.09
C LYS A 169 1.31 4.91 -13.92
N PHE A 170 2.09 4.88 -12.84
CA PHE A 170 1.74 4.14 -11.65
C PHE A 170 0.47 4.70 -10.99
N ILE A 171 0.45 6.00 -10.70
CA ILE A 171 -0.64 6.67 -9.97
C ILE A 171 -1.97 6.57 -10.71
N LYS A 172 -1.98 6.80 -12.03
CA LYS A 172 -3.23 6.78 -12.82
C LYS A 172 -3.79 5.36 -13.03
N ASN A 173 -3.01 4.33 -12.73
CA ASN A 173 -3.43 2.93 -12.78
C ASN A 173 -3.61 2.29 -11.39
N PHE A 174 -3.49 3.06 -10.31
CA PHE A 174 -3.59 2.56 -8.95
C PHE A 174 -4.95 2.90 -8.31
N PRO A 175 -5.87 1.94 -8.20
CA PRO A 175 -7.13 2.12 -7.49
C PRO A 175 -6.90 1.98 -5.97
N ILE A 176 -6.75 3.10 -5.26
CA ILE A 176 -6.61 3.09 -3.80
C ILE A 176 -7.93 2.64 -3.15
N LEU A 177 -7.92 1.53 -2.43
CA LEU A 177 -9.06 0.98 -1.72
C LEU A 177 -8.95 1.16 -0.20
N SER A 178 -7.72 1.17 0.33
CA SER A 178 -7.44 1.35 1.75
C SER A 178 -7.88 2.73 2.26
N ARG A 179 -8.27 2.74 3.53
CA ARG A 179 -8.77 3.95 4.19
C ARG A 179 -7.70 4.61 5.07
N GLY A 180 -6.81 3.82 5.65
CA GLY A 180 -5.85 4.22 6.68
C GLY A 180 -4.40 3.93 6.32
N PHE A 181 -3.66 3.46 7.31
CA PHE A 181 -2.23 3.12 7.22
C PHE A 181 -1.94 1.85 6.41
N GLU A 182 -2.97 1.16 5.93
CA GLU A 182 -2.81 0.04 5.01
C GLU A 182 -2.38 0.50 3.61
N LEU A 183 -2.41 1.80 3.36
CA LEU A 183 -2.10 2.40 2.06
C LEU A 183 -0.71 2.01 1.56
N GLU A 184 0.32 2.11 2.39
CA GLU A 184 1.70 1.81 2.01
C GLU A 184 1.86 0.36 1.58
N THR A 185 1.21 -0.55 2.31
CA THR A 185 1.18 -1.98 1.97
C THR A 185 0.42 -2.22 0.67
N GLU A 186 -0.73 -1.58 0.50
CA GLU A 186 -1.53 -1.70 -0.73
C GLU A 186 -0.76 -1.20 -1.96
N ILE A 187 -0.06 -0.06 -1.85
CA ILE A 187 0.80 0.49 -2.89
C ILE A 187 1.88 -0.54 -3.29
N THR A 188 2.59 -1.10 -2.30
CA THR A 188 3.66 -2.08 -2.57
C THR A 188 3.11 -3.35 -3.23
N LEU A 189 1.99 -3.88 -2.73
CA LEU A 189 1.39 -5.08 -3.30
C LEU A 189 0.83 -4.85 -4.70
N HIS A 190 0.26 -3.67 -4.96
CA HIS A 190 -0.16 -3.30 -6.31
C HIS A 190 1.03 -3.23 -7.26
N ALA A 191 2.15 -2.65 -6.82
CA ALA A 191 3.38 -2.60 -7.59
C ALA A 191 3.88 -4.00 -7.96
N LEU A 192 4.00 -4.88 -6.96
CA LEU A 192 4.47 -6.26 -7.15
C LEU A 192 3.52 -7.10 -8.02
N SER A 193 2.21 -7.00 -7.79
CA SER A 193 1.20 -7.77 -8.53
C SER A 193 1.10 -7.39 -10.01
N ASN A 194 1.41 -6.14 -10.34
CA ASN A 194 1.36 -5.63 -11.70
C ASN A 194 2.75 -5.50 -12.35
N HIS A 195 3.78 -6.09 -11.74
CA HIS A 195 5.15 -6.13 -12.25
C HIS A 195 5.74 -4.74 -12.55
N TYR A 196 5.39 -3.72 -11.75
CA TYR A 196 6.04 -2.43 -11.83
C TYR A 196 7.50 -2.54 -11.37
N ARG A 197 8.38 -1.76 -11.99
CA ARG A 197 9.79 -1.67 -11.59
C ARG A 197 9.87 -0.81 -10.33
N ILE A 198 10.29 -1.43 -9.23
CA ILE A 198 10.38 -0.80 -7.91
C ILE A 198 11.79 -0.90 -7.35
N CYS A 199 12.18 0.12 -6.59
CA CYS A 199 13.47 0.19 -5.93
C CYS A 199 13.29 0.76 -4.52
N GLU A 200 14.14 0.36 -3.59
CA GLU A 200 14.26 0.95 -2.26
C GLU A 200 15.62 1.61 -2.11
N ILE A 201 15.66 2.83 -1.61
CA ILE A 201 16.88 3.61 -1.39
C ILE A 201 16.96 3.98 0.09
N PRO A 202 18.07 3.68 0.78
CA PRO A 202 18.26 4.07 2.17
C PRO A 202 18.18 5.59 2.33
N ILE A 203 17.37 6.04 3.31
CA ILE A 203 17.16 7.46 3.61
C ILE A 203 17.38 7.77 5.09
N ALA A 204 17.62 9.04 5.40
CA ALA A 204 17.61 9.52 6.76
C ALA A 204 16.19 9.52 7.35
N TYR A 205 16.07 9.11 8.61
CA TYR A 205 14.80 9.13 9.31
C TYR A 205 15.00 9.67 10.73
N GLN A 206 14.26 10.71 11.05
CA GLN A 206 14.38 11.44 12.32
C GLN A 206 13.24 11.09 13.27
N ASP A 207 13.44 11.41 14.56
CA ASP A 207 12.36 11.37 15.54
C ASP A 207 11.42 12.55 15.32
N ARG A 208 10.14 12.35 15.60
CA ARG A 208 9.15 13.41 15.57
C ARG A 208 9.55 14.57 16.49
N GLN A 209 9.20 15.76 16.11
CA GLN A 209 9.40 16.93 16.98
C GLN A 209 8.69 16.75 18.32
N ALA A 210 9.29 17.30 19.38
CA ALA A 210 8.71 17.26 20.73
C ALA A 210 7.33 17.93 20.73
N GLY A 211 6.32 17.21 21.22
CA GLY A 211 4.90 17.67 21.22
C GLY A 211 4.03 17.03 20.14
N SER A 212 4.59 16.38 19.12
CA SER A 212 3.82 15.59 18.16
C SER A 212 3.59 14.16 18.69
N VAL A 213 2.32 13.74 18.78
CA VAL A 213 1.95 12.43 19.36
C VAL A 213 1.87 11.37 18.28
N SER A 214 2.57 10.24 18.51
CA SER A 214 2.43 9.06 17.64
C SER A 214 1.01 8.50 17.72
N LYS A 215 0.36 8.32 16.58
CA LYS A 215 -1.01 7.79 16.47
C LYS A 215 -1.06 6.25 16.39
N LEU A 216 0.09 5.57 16.58
CA LEU A 216 0.22 4.10 16.50
C LEU A 216 0.21 3.46 17.89
N ASN A 217 -0.68 2.49 18.10
CA ASN A 217 -0.78 1.66 19.31
C ASN A 217 -0.21 0.26 19.04
N THR A 218 0.93 -0.09 19.64
CA THR A 218 1.76 -1.25 19.31
C THR A 218 1.03 -2.61 19.37
N PHE A 219 0.17 -2.87 20.35
CA PHE A 219 -0.53 -4.16 20.47
C PHE A 219 -1.77 -4.29 19.57
N SER A 220 -2.58 -3.24 19.49
CA SER A 220 -3.74 -3.18 18.60
C SER A 220 -3.31 -3.25 17.13
N ASP A 221 -2.18 -2.66 16.80
CA ASP A 221 -1.67 -2.57 15.44
C ASP A 221 -1.03 -3.88 14.97
N GLY A 222 -0.42 -4.68 15.86
CA GLY A 222 0.07 -6.01 15.55
C GLY A 222 -1.05 -6.94 15.03
N PHE A 223 -2.20 -6.96 15.69
CA PHE A 223 -3.35 -7.74 15.23
C PHE A 223 -3.93 -7.21 13.90
N LYS A 224 -3.99 -5.89 13.73
CA LYS A 224 -4.41 -5.27 12.47
C LYS A 224 -3.48 -5.64 11.32
N ILE A 225 -2.16 -5.67 11.56
CA ILE A 225 -1.17 -6.08 10.58
C ILE A 225 -1.38 -7.54 10.15
N ILE A 226 -1.54 -8.47 11.11
CA ILE A 226 -1.80 -9.88 10.80
C ILE A 226 -3.09 -10.01 9.99
N ARG A 227 -4.16 -9.36 10.41
CA ARG A 227 -5.43 -9.34 9.68
C ARG A 227 -5.27 -8.75 8.27
N LEU A 228 -4.47 -7.69 8.13
CA LEU A 228 -4.15 -7.08 6.84
C LEU A 228 -3.44 -8.09 5.94
N VAL A 229 -2.39 -8.74 6.41
CA VAL A 229 -1.64 -9.75 5.65
C VAL A 229 -2.56 -10.88 5.17
N PHE A 230 -3.41 -11.41 6.06
CA PHE A 230 -4.40 -12.43 5.69
C PHE A 230 -5.39 -11.92 4.63
N SER A 231 -5.89 -10.69 4.79
CA SER A 231 -6.82 -10.07 3.85
C SER A 231 -6.18 -9.89 2.47
N LEU A 232 -4.93 -9.42 2.45
CA LEU A 232 -4.18 -9.18 1.22
C LEU A 232 -3.79 -10.51 0.54
N PHE A 233 -3.38 -11.52 1.32
CA PHE A 233 -3.08 -12.83 0.78
C PHE A 233 -4.31 -13.47 0.12
N ARG A 234 -5.48 -13.38 0.78
CA ARG A 234 -6.76 -13.81 0.18
C ARG A 234 -7.11 -13.03 -1.08
N LEU A 235 -6.81 -11.72 -1.12
CA LEU A 235 -7.17 -10.85 -2.24
C LEU A 235 -6.26 -11.05 -3.46
N TYR A 236 -4.95 -11.22 -3.25
CA TYR A 236 -3.98 -11.29 -4.35
C TYR A 236 -3.63 -12.72 -4.80
N TYR A 237 -3.75 -13.71 -3.90
CA TYR A 237 -3.45 -15.12 -4.18
C TYR A 237 -4.54 -16.07 -3.66
N PRO A 238 -5.80 -15.89 -4.07
CA PRO A 238 -6.90 -16.68 -3.52
C PRO A 238 -6.70 -18.20 -3.75
N LEU A 239 -6.21 -18.60 -4.91
CA LEU A 239 -5.96 -20.02 -5.19
C LEU A 239 -5.00 -20.63 -4.16
N ARG A 240 -3.85 -19.97 -3.89
CA ARG A 240 -2.90 -20.47 -2.90
C ARG A 240 -3.51 -20.47 -1.51
N PHE A 241 -4.18 -19.37 -1.12
CA PHE A 241 -4.80 -19.22 0.19
C PHE A 241 -5.83 -20.33 0.46
N PHE A 242 -6.80 -20.50 -0.42
CA PHE A 242 -7.86 -21.48 -0.25
C PHE A 242 -7.37 -22.92 -0.48
N SER A 243 -6.38 -23.15 -1.36
CA SER A 243 -5.78 -24.46 -1.53
C SER A 243 -5.04 -24.93 -0.29
N TRP A 244 -4.31 -24.05 0.43
CA TRP A 244 -3.68 -24.43 1.69
C TRP A 244 -4.71 -24.88 2.72
N ILE A 245 -5.82 -24.18 2.86
CA ILE A 245 -6.92 -24.56 3.76
C ILE A 245 -7.54 -25.87 3.29
N GLY A 246 -7.89 -25.96 2.02
CA GLY A 246 -8.55 -27.12 1.44
C GLY A 246 -7.71 -28.40 1.54
N VAL A 247 -6.44 -28.34 1.14
CA VAL A 247 -5.51 -29.48 1.25
C VAL A 247 -5.29 -29.87 2.71
N SER A 248 -5.22 -28.94 3.63
CA SER A 248 -5.12 -29.25 5.06
C SER A 248 -6.38 -29.98 5.58
N CYS A 249 -7.57 -29.53 5.19
CA CYS A 249 -8.83 -30.21 5.55
C CYS A 249 -8.87 -31.63 5.00
N ILE A 250 -8.52 -31.83 3.73
CA ILE A 250 -8.47 -33.12 3.07
C ILE A 250 -7.44 -34.04 3.76
N ALA A 251 -6.24 -33.53 4.04
CA ALA A 251 -5.20 -34.32 4.72
C ALA A 251 -5.64 -34.80 6.10
N VAL A 252 -6.27 -33.91 6.90
CA VAL A 252 -6.81 -34.26 8.22
C VAL A 252 -7.99 -35.22 8.07
N GLY A 253 -8.88 -35.02 7.10
CA GLY A 253 -9.99 -35.90 6.79
C GLY A 253 -9.52 -37.30 6.45
N LEU A 254 -8.56 -37.44 5.53
CA LEU A 254 -7.95 -38.73 5.17
C LEU A 254 -7.28 -39.40 6.37
N PHE A 255 -6.51 -38.67 7.16
CA PHE A 255 -5.85 -39.18 8.37
C PHE A 255 -6.86 -39.77 9.36
N LEU A 256 -7.95 -39.06 9.63
CA LEU A 256 -9.02 -39.52 10.53
C LEU A 256 -9.90 -40.64 9.86
N GLY A 257 -9.98 -40.65 8.56
CA GLY A 257 -10.79 -41.60 7.80
C GLY A 257 -10.16 -43.00 7.70
N VAL A 258 -8.84 -43.09 7.62
CA VAL A 258 -8.13 -44.38 7.50
C VAL A 258 -8.58 -45.40 8.56
N PRO A 259 -8.61 -45.09 9.87
CA PRO A 259 -9.08 -46.03 10.90
C PRO A 259 -10.55 -46.42 10.76
N VAL A 260 -11.39 -45.53 10.27
CA VAL A 260 -12.82 -45.80 10.03
C VAL A 260 -13.00 -46.80 8.89
N VAL A 261 -12.31 -46.55 7.78
CA VAL A 261 -12.33 -47.41 6.58
C VAL A 261 -11.74 -48.80 6.86
N THR A 262 -10.57 -48.88 7.53
CA THR A 262 -9.91 -50.15 7.87
C THR A 262 -10.78 -51.02 8.78
N HIS A 263 -11.45 -50.40 9.78
CA HIS A 263 -12.39 -51.11 10.64
C HIS A 263 -13.61 -51.64 9.88
N PHE A 264 -14.19 -50.81 8.99
CA PHE A 264 -15.30 -51.24 8.14
C PHE A 264 -14.94 -52.42 7.24
N LEU A 265 -13.76 -52.37 6.60
CA LEU A 265 -13.31 -53.45 5.74
C LEU A 265 -13.09 -54.77 6.51
N GLY A 266 -12.72 -54.70 7.79
CA GLY A 266 -12.51 -55.90 8.63
C GLY A 266 -13.78 -56.46 9.27
N THR A 267 -14.78 -55.59 9.57
CA THR A 267 -15.95 -55.99 10.39
C THR A 267 -17.30 -55.77 9.70
N GLY A 268 -17.36 -55.03 8.61
CA GLY A 268 -18.59 -54.59 7.96
C GLY A 268 -19.39 -53.52 8.77
N LEU A 269 -18.85 -53.01 9.89
CA LEU A 269 -19.51 -52.08 10.77
C LEU A 269 -18.77 -50.77 10.90
N VAL A 270 -19.52 -49.65 11.12
CA VAL A 270 -18.96 -48.32 11.35
C VAL A 270 -19.29 -47.87 12.80
N PRO A 271 -18.50 -48.33 13.80
CA PRO A 271 -18.80 -48.03 15.21
C PRO A 271 -18.59 -46.56 15.57
N ARG A 272 -17.79 -45.82 14.82
CA ARG A 272 -17.47 -44.41 15.03
C ARG A 272 -18.18 -43.49 14.04
N VAL A 273 -19.51 -43.57 14.01
CA VAL A 273 -20.37 -42.76 13.10
C VAL A 273 -20.08 -41.26 13.18
N PRO A 274 -19.88 -40.60 14.38
CA PRO A 274 -19.54 -39.20 14.45
C PRO A 274 -18.21 -38.87 13.75
N THR A 275 -17.22 -39.75 13.85
CA THR A 275 -15.93 -39.56 13.16
C THR A 275 -16.11 -39.69 11.63
N ALA A 276 -16.89 -40.62 11.15
CA ALA A 276 -17.18 -40.80 9.73
C ALA A 276 -17.87 -39.56 9.14
N ILE A 277 -18.83 -38.97 9.89
CA ILE A 277 -19.48 -37.71 9.50
C ILE A 277 -18.49 -36.55 9.46
N LEU A 278 -17.64 -36.44 10.49
CA LEU A 278 -16.61 -35.38 10.52
C LEU A 278 -15.65 -35.49 9.32
N VAL A 279 -15.21 -36.71 8.99
CA VAL A 279 -14.36 -36.96 7.79
C VAL A 279 -15.06 -36.48 6.53
N ALA A 280 -16.34 -36.88 6.33
CA ALA A 280 -17.08 -36.45 5.15
C ALA A 280 -17.22 -34.95 5.04
N ILE A 281 -17.46 -34.26 6.16
CA ILE A 281 -17.53 -32.78 6.21
C ILE A 281 -16.17 -32.16 5.85
N LEU A 282 -15.07 -32.68 6.41
CA LEU A 282 -13.72 -32.17 6.10
C LEU A 282 -13.37 -32.32 4.63
N GLU A 283 -13.68 -33.45 4.01
CA GLU A 283 -13.45 -33.68 2.59
C GLU A 283 -14.26 -32.74 1.71
N ILE A 284 -15.56 -32.58 1.99
CA ILE A 284 -16.44 -31.67 1.25
C ILE A 284 -15.96 -30.22 1.39
N VAL A 285 -15.66 -29.76 2.62
CA VAL A 285 -15.16 -28.41 2.87
C VAL A 285 -13.81 -28.20 2.16
N GLY A 286 -12.93 -29.19 2.19
CA GLY A 286 -11.64 -29.16 1.50
C GLY A 286 -11.79 -28.95 -0.01
N ILE A 287 -12.64 -29.73 -0.65
CA ILE A 287 -12.93 -29.63 -2.09
C ILE A 287 -13.57 -28.28 -2.42
N LEU A 288 -14.53 -27.82 -1.62
CA LEU A 288 -15.18 -26.52 -1.81
C LEU A 288 -14.19 -25.36 -1.68
N CYS A 289 -13.26 -25.42 -0.72
CA CYS A 289 -12.21 -24.41 -0.57
C CYS A 289 -11.33 -24.33 -1.81
N VAL A 290 -10.86 -25.47 -2.35
CA VAL A 290 -10.04 -25.49 -3.57
C VAL A 290 -10.84 -24.92 -4.75
N GLY A 291 -12.10 -25.35 -4.92
CA GLY A 291 -12.98 -24.84 -5.97
C GLY A 291 -13.20 -23.32 -5.87
N LEU A 292 -13.45 -22.80 -4.67
CA LEU A 292 -13.56 -21.36 -4.43
C LEU A 292 -12.27 -20.61 -4.79
N GLY A 293 -11.13 -21.19 -4.42
CA GLY A 293 -9.82 -20.64 -4.78
C GLY A 293 -9.62 -20.50 -6.29
N LEU A 294 -10.01 -21.53 -7.07
CA LEU A 294 -9.94 -21.52 -8.53
C LEU A 294 -10.85 -20.44 -9.16
N ILE A 295 -12.08 -20.34 -8.67
CA ILE A 295 -13.04 -19.33 -9.16
C ILE A 295 -12.49 -17.92 -8.91
N LEU A 296 -12.05 -17.61 -7.69
CA LEU A 296 -11.56 -16.29 -7.34
C LEU A 296 -10.26 -15.95 -8.10
N ASP A 297 -9.35 -16.89 -8.30
CA ASP A 297 -8.12 -16.69 -9.09
C ASP A 297 -8.46 -16.35 -10.56
N THR A 298 -9.46 -17.04 -11.12
CA THR A 298 -9.95 -16.76 -12.47
C THR A 298 -10.55 -15.36 -12.57
N VAL A 299 -11.34 -14.93 -11.60
CA VAL A 299 -11.93 -13.59 -11.55
C VAL A 299 -10.84 -12.52 -11.49
N ILE A 300 -9.80 -12.72 -10.66
CA ILE A 300 -8.67 -11.77 -10.57
C ILE A 300 -7.94 -11.67 -11.91
N LYS A 301 -7.63 -12.80 -12.55
CA LYS A 301 -6.97 -12.82 -13.87
C LYS A 301 -7.80 -12.11 -14.95
N LEU A 302 -9.11 -12.31 -14.93
CA LEU A 302 -10.02 -11.60 -15.84
C LEU A 302 -10.00 -10.09 -15.60
N ASN A 303 -10.04 -9.64 -14.35
CA ASN A 303 -9.97 -8.23 -14.00
C ASN A 303 -8.62 -7.61 -14.41
N GLN A 304 -7.50 -8.31 -14.19
CA GLN A 304 -6.18 -7.87 -14.64
C GLN A 304 -6.12 -7.72 -16.16
N ARG A 305 -6.67 -8.69 -16.90
CA ARG A 305 -6.75 -8.62 -18.36
C ARG A 305 -7.61 -7.45 -18.84
N GLN A 306 -8.75 -7.20 -18.21
CA GLN A 306 -9.59 -6.03 -18.53
C GLN A 306 -8.85 -4.72 -18.26
N ALA A 307 -8.16 -4.61 -17.14
CA ALA A 307 -7.36 -3.44 -16.80
C ALA A 307 -6.24 -3.19 -17.84
N GLU A 308 -5.58 -4.24 -18.32
CA GLU A 308 -4.55 -4.14 -19.34
C GLU A 308 -5.12 -3.71 -20.70
N LEU A 309 -6.25 -4.27 -21.12
CA LEU A 309 -6.95 -3.85 -22.33
C LEU A 309 -7.38 -2.38 -22.26
N TRP A 310 -7.85 -1.94 -21.08
CA TRP A 310 -8.19 -0.54 -20.85
C TRP A 310 -6.98 0.38 -20.97
N ARG A 311 -5.83 -0.02 -20.42
CA ARG A 311 -4.55 0.71 -20.55
C ARG A 311 -4.11 0.84 -21.99
N LEU A 312 -4.15 -0.24 -22.76
CA LEU A 312 -3.79 -0.25 -24.18
C LEU A 312 -4.68 0.70 -24.97
N ASN A 313 -5.98 0.66 -24.77
CA ASN A 313 -6.92 1.54 -25.47
C ASN A 313 -6.73 3.03 -25.13
N HIS A 314 -6.36 3.36 -23.89
CA HIS A 314 -6.13 4.77 -23.48
C HIS A 314 -4.73 5.27 -23.80
N SER A 315 -3.73 4.39 -23.90
CA SER A 315 -2.39 4.76 -24.37
C SER A 315 -2.36 5.03 -25.88
N MET A 316 -3.29 4.46 -26.65
CA MET A 316 -3.45 4.70 -28.10
C MET A 316 -4.30 5.93 -28.42
N SER A 317 -4.97 6.53 -27.43
CA SER A 317 -5.68 7.80 -27.64
C SER A 317 -4.65 8.93 -27.69
N PRO A 318 -4.51 9.69 -28.82
CA PRO A 318 -3.60 10.83 -28.85
C PRO A 318 -4.02 11.82 -27.76
N PRO A 319 -3.08 12.58 -27.18
CA PRO A 319 -3.41 13.60 -26.21
C PRO A 319 -4.43 14.55 -26.86
N PHE A 320 -5.56 14.75 -26.18
CA PHE A 320 -6.60 15.68 -26.60
C PHE A 320 -5.96 17.05 -26.84
N GLY A 321 -5.74 17.41 -28.11
CA GLY A 321 -5.18 18.73 -28.45
C GLY A 321 -4.35 18.86 -29.71
N SER A 322 -4.08 17.81 -30.51
CA SER A 322 -3.40 18.00 -31.79
C SER A 322 -4.37 18.02 -32.98
N ARG A 323 -5.37 18.90 -32.96
CA ARG A 323 -5.91 19.41 -34.23
C ARG A 323 -5.06 20.59 -34.64
N ARG A 324 -4.04 20.33 -35.46
CA ARG A 324 -3.42 21.36 -36.30
C ARG A 324 -4.51 21.85 -37.24
N ARG A 325 -4.73 23.14 -37.22
CA ARG A 325 -5.16 23.88 -38.40
C ARG A 325 -3.95 24.20 -39.26
#